data_0e7c3a769f391b09e708ac662764fb85
#
_entry.id   0e7c3a769f391b09e708ac662764fb85
#
_cell.length_a   1.000
_cell.length_b   1.000
_cell.length_c   1.000
_cell.angle_alpha   90.00
_cell.angle_beta   90.00
_cell.angle_gamma   90.00
#
_symmetry.space_group_name_H-M   'P 1'
#
loop_
_entity.id
_entity.type
_entity.pdbx_description
1 polymer ?
#
loop_
_entity_poly.entity_id
_entity_poly.type
_entity_poly.pdbx_seq_one_letter_code
_entity_poly.pdbx_strand_id
1 'polypeptide(L)'
;INFCKSNGISKMVIVGGREAYKVAKLLSKNNIPVLLQRVHSRPSNEDDDYVLPYKMAKLLVDKGILVALEASGQMERMNSRNLPFYAGTTVAYGLTKEQALQLITLNAAKILGIENSYGSLSESKSATLFISEGDALDMRTNKITHAFIDGRKISLETHQTKLWKRYSEKYKN
;
A
#
# COMPACT_ATOMS: atom_id res chain seq x y z
N ILE A 1 -15.60 -9.42 15.64
CA ILE A 1 -15.09 -8.40 16.58
C ILE A 1 -15.58 -8.74 18.00
N ASN A 2 -16.90 -8.75 18.25
CA ASN A 2 -17.46 -8.98 19.59
C ASN A 2 -17.00 -10.33 20.17
N PHE A 3 -17.07 -11.40 19.39
CA PHE A 3 -16.56 -12.73 19.78
C PHE A 3 -15.09 -12.70 20.19
N CYS A 4 -14.23 -12.07 19.39
CA CYS A 4 -12.81 -11.97 19.71
C CYS A 4 -12.59 -11.23 21.04
N LYS A 5 -13.30 -10.12 21.24
CA LYS A 5 -13.20 -9.32 22.48
C LYS A 5 -13.68 -10.10 23.71
N SER A 6 -14.80 -10.81 23.59
CA SER A 6 -15.31 -11.63 24.71
C SER A 6 -14.37 -12.79 25.06
N ASN A 7 -13.48 -13.19 24.14
CA ASN A 7 -12.46 -14.21 24.37
C ASN A 7 -11.06 -13.65 24.61
N GLY A 8 -10.94 -12.36 24.99
CA GLY A 8 -9.68 -11.75 25.39
C GLY A 8 -8.71 -11.40 24.25
N ILE A 9 -9.15 -11.51 22.98
CA ILE A 9 -8.33 -11.13 21.83
C ILE A 9 -8.40 -9.61 21.64
N SER A 10 -7.32 -8.89 22.02
CA SER A 10 -7.25 -7.42 22.01
C SER A 10 -6.68 -6.86 20.71
N LYS A 11 -5.77 -7.58 20.04
CA LYS A 11 -5.15 -7.14 18.80
C LYS A 11 -5.80 -7.84 17.61
N MET A 12 -6.50 -7.09 16.81
CA MET A 12 -7.20 -7.59 15.62
C MET A 12 -6.87 -6.72 14.42
N VAL A 13 -6.81 -7.33 13.26
CA VAL A 13 -6.67 -6.66 11.95
C VAL A 13 -7.69 -7.28 11.01
N ILE A 14 -8.39 -6.46 10.25
CA ILE A 14 -9.23 -6.94 9.15
C ILE A 14 -8.39 -6.98 7.88
N VAL A 15 -8.34 -8.13 7.23
CA VAL A 15 -7.67 -8.30 5.92
C VAL A 15 -8.72 -8.43 4.83
N GLY A 16 -8.52 -7.69 3.74
CA GLY A 16 -9.45 -7.62 2.61
C GLY A 16 -10.45 -6.47 2.74
N GLY A 17 -11.31 -6.50 3.75
CA GLY A 17 -12.16 -5.39 4.17
C GLY A 17 -13.08 -4.78 3.12
N ARG A 18 -13.55 -5.53 2.11
CA ARG A 18 -14.37 -5.01 0.99
C ARG A 18 -15.65 -4.31 1.44
N GLU A 19 -16.22 -4.70 2.55
CA GLU A 19 -17.42 -4.10 3.15
C GLU A 19 -17.13 -3.39 4.49
N ALA A 20 -15.86 -3.12 4.79
CA ALA A 20 -15.44 -2.51 6.05
C ALA A 20 -16.15 -1.15 6.32
N TYR A 21 -16.48 -0.42 5.27
CA TYR A 21 -17.22 0.86 5.39
C TYR A 21 -18.57 0.71 6.07
N LYS A 22 -19.27 -0.42 5.90
CA LYS A 22 -20.56 -0.70 6.54
C LYS A 22 -20.47 -0.79 8.07
N VAL A 23 -19.31 -1.21 8.56
CA VAL A 23 -19.02 -1.37 10.00
C VAL A 23 -17.95 -0.41 10.51
N ALA A 24 -17.68 0.66 9.78
CA ALA A 24 -16.60 1.60 10.09
C ALA A 24 -16.68 2.19 11.50
N LYS A 25 -17.88 2.50 12.02
CA LYS A 25 -18.05 2.98 13.41
C LYS A 25 -17.56 1.95 14.44
N LEU A 26 -17.83 0.65 14.19
CA LEU A 26 -17.40 -0.43 15.08
C LEU A 26 -15.89 -0.62 15.03
N LEU A 27 -15.30 -0.54 13.83
CA LEU A 27 -13.85 -0.63 13.62
C LEU A 27 -13.13 0.52 14.33
N SER A 28 -13.56 1.76 14.08
CA SER A 28 -12.99 2.96 14.68
C SER A 28 -13.09 2.93 16.21
N LYS A 29 -14.27 2.64 16.77
CA LYS A 29 -14.49 2.54 18.23
C LYS A 29 -13.56 1.53 18.90
N ASN A 30 -13.13 0.50 18.19
CA ASN A 30 -12.29 -0.56 18.73
C ASN A 30 -10.83 -0.48 18.24
N ASN A 31 -10.43 0.60 17.55
CA ASN A 31 -9.10 0.79 17.00
C ASN A 31 -8.63 -0.41 16.14
N ILE A 32 -9.55 -0.97 15.34
CA ILE A 32 -9.25 -2.13 14.48
C ILE A 32 -8.79 -1.63 13.11
N PRO A 33 -7.53 -1.85 12.75
CA PRO A 33 -7.01 -1.46 11.44
C PRO A 33 -7.51 -2.37 10.33
N VAL A 34 -7.41 -1.86 9.10
CA VAL A 34 -7.84 -2.57 7.89
C VAL A 34 -6.69 -2.62 6.89
N LEU A 35 -6.37 -3.82 6.42
CA LEU A 35 -5.53 -4.06 5.26
C LEU A 35 -6.44 -4.22 4.05
N LEU A 36 -6.47 -3.22 3.17
CA LEU A 36 -7.30 -3.22 1.97
C LEU A 36 -6.61 -3.94 0.83
N GLN A 37 -7.33 -4.86 0.21
CA GLN A 37 -6.93 -5.45 -1.06
C GLN A 37 -7.10 -4.46 -2.20
N ARG A 38 -6.57 -4.82 -3.33
CA ARG A 38 -6.63 -4.21 -4.66
C ARG A 38 -7.65 -3.07 -4.81
N VAL A 39 -7.14 -1.85 -4.88
CA VAL A 39 -7.95 -0.65 -5.19
C VAL A 39 -8.59 -0.78 -6.58
N HIS A 40 -7.81 -1.26 -7.57
CA HIS A 40 -8.29 -1.47 -8.94
C HIS A 40 -9.08 -2.78 -9.03
N SER A 41 -10.29 -2.77 -8.50
CA SER A 41 -11.22 -3.90 -8.56
C SER A 41 -12.63 -3.43 -8.91
N ARG A 42 -13.48 -4.39 -9.27
CA ARG A 42 -14.92 -4.14 -9.42
C ARG A 42 -15.59 -4.14 -8.03
N PRO A 43 -16.72 -3.47 -7.87
CA PRO A 43 -17.57 -3.61 -6.69
C PRO A 43 -17.93 -5.07 -6.43
N SER A 44 -18.26 -5.39 -5.18
CA SER A 44 -18.63 -6.76 -4.80
C SER A 44 -20.10 -7.07 -5.08
N ASN A 45 -20.97 -6.07 -5.05
CA ASN A 45 -22.41 -6.22 -5.27
C ASN A 45 -22.85 -5.33 -6.44
N GLU A 46 -23.96 -5.71 -7.09
CA GLU A 46 -24.51 -4.97 -8.23
C GLU A 46 -25.01 -3.56 -7.84
N ASP A 47 -25.46 -3.39 -6.62
CA ASP A 47 -25.96 -2.11 -6.08
C ASP A 47 -24.86 -1.21 -5.52
N ASP A 48 -23.61 -1.68 -5.47
CA ASP A 48 -22.50 -0.86 -4.99
C ASP A 48 -22.12 0.21 -6.03
N ASP A 49 -21.73 1.40 -5.55
CA ASP A 49 -21.12 2.42 -6.39
C ASP A 49 -19.89 1.81 -7.12
N TYR A 50 -19.87 1.92 -8.46
CA TYR A 50 -18.83 1.34 -9.30
C TYR A 50 -17.41 1.81 -8.95
N VAL A 51 -17.27 2.99 -8.31
CA VAL A 51 -15.99 3.51 -7.81
C VAL A 51 -15.75 3.21 -6.33
N LEU A 52 -16.61 2.42 -5.68
CA LEU A 52 -16.49 2.12 -4.26
C LEU A 52 -15.10 1.56 -3.88
N PRO A 53 -14.48 0.61 -4.61
CA PRO A 53 -13.15 0.13 -4.27
C PRO A 53 -12.07 1.22 -4.27
N TYR A 54 -12.20 2.19 -5.15
CA TYR A 54 -11.27 3.32 -5.27
C TYR A 54 -11.43 4.33 -4.12
N LYS A 55 -12.65 4.52 -3.62
CA LYS A 55 -12.99 5.43 -2.51
C LYS A 55 -12.78 4.80 -1.14
N MET A 56 -12.67 3.48 -1.05
CA MET A 56 -12.70 2.73 0.21
C MET A 56 -11.67 3.24 1.21
N ALA A 57 -10.41 3.44 0.78
CA ALA A 57 -9.36 3.95 1.65
C ALA A 57 -9.75 5.29 2.29
N LYS A 58 -10.27 6.22 1.48
CA LYS A 58 -10.74 7.55 1.96
C LYS A 58 -11.89 7.41 2.96
N LEU A 59 -12.89 6.59 2.64
CA LEU A 59 -14.05 6.37 3.53
C LEU A 59 -13.65 5.87 4.92
N LEU A 60 -12.66 4.99 4.99
CA LEU A 60 -12.17 4.44 6.25
C LEU A 60 -11.26 5.42 6.99
N VAL A 61 -10.35 6.10 6.30
CA VAL A 61 -9.45 7.11 6.87
C VAL A 61 -10.26 8.26 7.49
N ASP A 62 -11.34 8.72 6.84
CA ASP A 62 -12.23 9.77 7.38
C ASP A 62 -12.97 9.35 8.66
N LYS A 63 -13.05 8.06 8.93
CA LYS A 63 -13.60 7.51 10.17
C LYS A 63 -12.54 7.26 11.24
N GLY A 64 -11.30 7.72 11.00
CA GLY A 64 -10.18 7.55 11.93
C GLY A 64 -9.66 6.11 12.00
N ILE A 65 -9.92 5.29 10.98
CA ILE A 65 -9.42 3.92 10.93
C ILE A 65 -8.02 3.93 10.32
N LEU A 66 -7.09 3.20 10.95
CA LEU A 66 -5.77 2.96 10.40
C LEU A 66 -5.89 1.99 9.20
N VAL A 67 -5.53 2.46 8.03
CA VAL A 67 -5.64 1.72 6.78
C VAL A 67 -4.27 1.53 6.16
N ALA A 68 -4.00 0.33 5.65
CA ALA A 68 -2.89 0.09 4.74
C ALA A 68 -3.38 -0.74 3.54
N LEU A 69 -2.62 -0.70 2.45
CA LEU A 69 -2.87 -1.53 1.28
C LEU A 69 -2.05 -2.81 1.37
N GLU A 70 -2.61 -3.89 0.88
CA GLU A 70 -1.94 -5.19 0.86
C GLU A 70 -2.03 -5.84 -0.54
N ALA A 71 -1.08 -6.73 -0.82
CA ALA A 71 -0.98 -7.47 -2.06
C ALA A 71 -0.91 -8.99 -1.77
N SER A 72 -1.76 -9.46 -0.86
CA SER A 72 -1.94 -10.88 -0.58
C SER A 72 -3.10 -11.44 -1.42
N GLY A 73 -3.04 -12.63 -1.83
CA GLY A 73 -4.07 -13.23 -2.66
C GLY A 73 -3.46 -14.00 -3.83
N GLN A 74 -4.28 -14.78 -4.50
CA GLN A 74 -3.79 -15.78 -5.44
C GLN A 74 -2.94 -15.20 -6.58
N MET A 75 -3.33 -14.05 -7.14
CA MET A 75 -2.63 -13.37 -8.23
C MET A 75 -1.97 -12.05 -7.82
N GLU A 76 -2.19 -11.59 -6.59
CA GLU A 76 -1.73 -10.27 -6.14
C GLU A 76 -0.21 -10.17 -6.05
N ARG A 77 0.48 -11.28 -5.74
CA ARG A 77 1.95 -11.31 -5.70
C ARG A 77 2.59 -10.92 -7.05
N MET A 78 1.97 -11.27 -8.17
CA MET A 78 2.44 -10.86 -9.49
C MET A 78 2.23 -9.38 -9.75
N ASN A 79 1.23 -8.79 -9.09
CA ASN A 79 0.86 -7.38 -9.20
C ASN A 79 1.44 -6.49 -8.08
N SER A 80 2.22 -7.05 -7.15
CA SER A 80 2.77 -6.31 -6.00
C SER A 80 3.60 -5.09 -6.40
N ARG A 81 4.27 -5.13 -7.55
CA ARG A 81 4.97 -3.98 -8.14
C ARG A 81 4.06 -2.77 -8.42
N ASN A 82 2.76 -2.97 -8.52
CA ASN A 82 1.78 -1.92 -8.79
C ASN A 82 1.25 -1.28 -7.49
N LEU A 83 1.67 -1.77 -6.32
CA LEU A 83 1.20 -1.28 -5.02
C LEU A 83 1.33 0.24 -4.84
N PRO A 84 2.45 0.90 -5.27
CA PRO A 84 2.55 2.35 -5.23
C PRO A 84 1.48 3.06 -6.07
N PHE A 85 1.11 2.49 -7.22
CA PHE A 85 0.12 3.07 -8.12
C PHE A 85 -1.32 2.86 -7.62
N TYR A 86 -1.56 1.81 -6.87
CA TYR A 86 -2.82 1.64 -6.13
C TYR A 86 -2.97 2.71 -5.05
N ALA A 87 -1.89 2.99 -4.32
CA ALA A 87 -1.87 4.10 -3.37
C ALA A 87 -2.08 5.45 -4.07
N GLY A 88 -1.37 5.71 -5.18
CA GLY A 88 -1.52 6.92 -5.97
C GLY A 88 -2.94 7.14 -6.48
N THR A 89 -3.64 6.07 -6.88
CA THR A 89 -5.04 6.17 -7.31
C THR A 89 -5.95 6.72 -6.21
N THR A 90 -5.69 6.42 -4.93
CA THR A 90 -6.51 6.91 -3.81
C THR A 90 -6.48 8.44 -3.68
N VAL A 91 -5.44 9.10 -4.21
CA VAL A 91 -5.34 10.58 -4.25
C VAL A 91 -6.45 11.17 -5.14
N ALA A 92 -6.73 10.56 -6.29
CA ALA A 92 -7.82 10.99 -7.17
C ALA A 92 -9.20 10.85 -6.49
N TYR A 93 -9.30 10.05 -5.45
CA TYR A 93 -10.52 9.81 -4.68
C TYR A 93 -10.50 10.45 -3.28
N GLY A 94 -9.63 11.44 -3.07
CA GLY A 94 -9.72 12.39 -1.96
C GLY A 94 -8.74 12.21 -0.82
N LEU A 95 -7.78 11.27 -0.89
CA LEU A 95 -6.64 11.28 0.03
C LEU A 95 -5.60 12.30 -0.42
N THR A 96 -4.84 12.84 0.53
CA THR A 96 -3.63 13.60 0.20
C THR A 96 -2.53 12.64 -0.29
N LYS A 97 -1.53 13.16 -1.00
CA LYS A 97 -0.37 12.35 -1.43
C LYS A 97 0.35 11.71 -0.24
N GLU A 98 0.49 12.46 0.85
CA GLU A 98 1.11 11.95 2.08
C GLU A 98 0.28 10.81 2.68
N GLN A 99 -1.03 10.96 2.79
CA GLN A 99 -1.91 9.89 3.27
C GLN A 99 -1.83 8.65 2.37
N ALA A 100 -1.81 8.82 1.06
CA ALA A 100 -1.67 7.72 0.10
C ALA A 100 -0.31 6.99 0.26
N LEU A 101 0.79 7.75 0.45
CA LEU A 101 2.10 7.18 0.74
C LEU A 101 2.10 6.39 2.05
N GLN A 102 1.46 6.92 3.08
CA GLN A 102 1.35 6.26 4.38
C GLN A 102 0.61 4.92 4.30
N LEU A 103 -0.35 4.74 3.37
CA LEU A 103 -1.04 3.46 3.20
C LEU A 103 -0.10 2.28 2.90
N ILE A 104 1.05 2.55 2.29
CA ILE A 104 2.02 1.51 1.89
C ILE A 104 3.35 1.60 2.63
N THR A 105 3.46 2.52 3.58
CA THR A 105 4.68 2.74 4.38
C THR A 105 4.37 2.74 5.87
N LEU A 106 4.17 3.91 6.48
CA LEU A 106 4.03 4.07 7.92
C LEU A 106 2.82 3.31 8.50
N ASN A 107 1.67 3.33 7.81
CA ASN A 107 0.48 2.63 8.31
C ASN A 107 0.68 1.12 8.30
N ALA A 108 1.31 0.57 7.25
CA ALA A 108 1.66 -0.84 7.20
C ALA A 108 2.62 -1.21 8.34
N ALA A 109 3.65 -0.38 8.59
CA ALA A 109 4.58 -0.58 9.69
C ALA A 109 3.88 -0.58 11.05
N LYS A 110 2.96 0.37 11.30
CA LYS A 110 2.15 0.42 12.54
C LYS A 110 1.28 -0.81 12.73
N ILE A 111 0.63 -1.29 11.67
CA ILE A 111 -0.22 -2.48 11.74
C ILE A 111 0.60 -3.73 12.06
N LEU A 112 1.82 -3.79 11.52
CA LEU A 112 2.77 -4.90 11.77
C LEU A 112 3.56 -4.76 13.08
N GLY A 113 3.48 -3.61 13.76
CA GLY A 113 4.23 -3.33 15.01
C GLY A 113 5.72 -3.15 14.80
N ILE A 114 6.14 -2.69 13.62
CA ILE A 114 7.55 -2.45 13.24
C ILE A 114 7.86 -0.97 12.97
N GLU A 115 6.95 -0.07 13.32
CA GLU A 115 7.07 1.37 13.07
C GLU A 115 8.24 2.04 13.77
N ASN A 116 8.79 1.43 14.80
CA ASN A 116 10.01 1.91 15.46
C ASN A 116 11.25 1.77 14.57
N SER A 117 11.24 0.83 13.63
CA SER A 117 12.38 0.55 12.75
C SER A 117 12.13 0.93 11.30
N TYR A 118 10.87 0.96 10.83
CA TYR A 118 10.52 1.12 9.41
C TYR A 118 9.33 2.06 9.21
N GLY A 119 9.05 2.37 7.95
CA GLY A 119 7.83 3.04 7.51
C GLY A 119 7.89 4.56 7.46
N SER A 120 8.94 5.20 7.97
CA SER A 120 9.17 6.64 7.84
C SER A 120 10.65 6.96 7.78
N LEU A 121 10.98 8.13 7.23
CA LEU A 121 12.34 8.69 7.24
C LEU A 121 12.51 9.47 8.54
N SER A 122 13.12 8.84 9.54
CA SER A 122 13.40 9.43 10.85
C SER A 122 14.74 8.92 11.36
N GLU A 123 15.40 9.68 12.20
CA GLU A 123 16.62 9.25 12.87
C GLU A 123 16.39 7.95 13.64
N SER A 124 17.44 7.15 13.71
CA SER A 124 17.45 5.83 14.38
C SER A 124 16.59 4.73 13.74
N LYS A 125 15.95 5.00 12.59
CA LYS A 125 15.28 3.96 11.80
C LYS A 125 16.18 3.37 10.73
N SER A 126 15.82 2.18 10.27
CA SER A 126 16.51 1.54 9.15
C SER A 126 16.49 2.43 7.90
N ALA A 127 17.63 2.58 7.27
CA ALA A 127 17.77 3.23 5.97
C ALA A 127 17.27 2.29 4.84
N THR A 128 16.03 1.85 4.93
CA THR A 128 15.30 1.12 3.89
C THR A 128 14.44 2.10 3.12
N LEU A 129 14.97 2.63 2.02
CA LEU A 129 14.40 3.74 1.27
C LEU A 129 14.81 3.70 -0.20
N PHE A 130 14.15 4.49 -1.01
CA PHE A 130 14.54 4.74 -2.39
C PHE A 130 14.48 6.24 -2.73
N ILE A 131 15.16 6.61 -3.81
CA ILE A 131 15.14 7.96 -4.38
C ILE A 131 14.48 7.88 -5.75
N SER A 132 13.49 8.73 -5.98
CA SER A 132 12.78 8.88 -7.26
C SER A 132 12.94 10.30 -7.78
N GLU A 133 13.19 10.46 -9.06
CA GLU A 133 13.23 11.79 -9.74
C GLU A 133 11.82 12.33 -9.97
N GLY A 134 10.80 11.49 -9.97
CA GLY A 134 9.40 11.86 -10.14
C GLY A 134 8.54 11.32 -9.00
N ASP A 135 7.23 11.51 -9.13
CA ASP A 135 6.25 11.00 -8.16
C ASP A 135 6.22 9.47 -8.20
N ALA A 136 6.67 8.84 -7.12
CA ALA A 136 6.74 7.38 -7.03
C ALA A 136 5.36 6.72 -7.03
N LEU A 137 4.30 7.47 -6.74
CA LEU A 137 2.91 6.98 -6.75
C LEU A 137 2.23 7.11 -8.13
N ASP A 138 2.86 7.83 -9.07
CA ASP A 138 2.33 7.99 -10.44
C ASP A 138 3.16 7.16 -11.42
N MET A 139 2.52 6.17 -12.07
CA MET A 139 3.17 5.29 -13.04
C MET A 139 3.82 6.01 -14.23
N ARG A 140 3.37 7.22 -14.54
CA ARG A 140 3.90 8.03 -15.66
C ARG A 140 5.22 8.71 -15.32
N THR A 141 5.42 9.02 -14.05
CA THR A 141 6.56 9.81 -13.56
C THR A 141 7.46 9.04 -12.59
N ASN A 142 7.05 7.85 -12.17
CA ASN A 142 7.86 7.00 -11.31
C ASN A 142 9.19 6.67 -11.99
N LYS A 143 10.29 7.16 -11.39
CA LYS A 143 11.65 6.94 -11.89
C LYS A 143 12.60 6.75 -10.71
N ILE A 144 12.71 5.53 -10.23
CA ILE A 144 13.61 5.18 -9.14
C ILE A 144 15.05 5.19 -9.64
N THR A 145 15.91 5.97 -8.98
CA THR A 145 17.33 6.11 -9.33
C THR A 145 18.25 5.39 -8.36
N HIS A 146 17.86 5.32 -7.09
CA HIS A 146 18.63 4.63 -6.05
C HIS A 146 17.67 3.92 -5.09
N ALA A 147 18.11 2.79 -4.56
CA ALA A 147 17.41 2.13 -3.47
C ALA A 147 18.40 1.53 -2.47
N PHE A 148 17.98 1.49 -1.21
CA PHE A 148 18.76 1.00 -0.08
C PHE A 148 17.88 0.08 0.79
N ILE A 149 18.47 -0.97 1.30
CA ILE A 149 17.90 -1.85 2.32
C ILE A 149 18.88 -1.91 3.49
N ASP A 150 18.43 -1.47 4.65
CA ASP A 150 19.26 -1.35 5.87
C ASP A 150 20.59 -0.62 5.60
N GLY A 151 20.54 0.48 4.85
CA GLY A 151 21.69 1.29 4.46
C GLY A 151 22.53 0.74 3.33
N ARG A 152 22.28 -0.48 2.85
CA ARG A 152 23.04 -1.08 1.75
C ARG A 152 22.40 -0.70 0.42
N LYS A 153 23.16 -0.09 -0.47
CA LYS A 153 22.71 0.20 -1.84
C LYS A 153 22.44 -1.09 -2.59
N ILE A 154 21.26 -1.22 -3.16
CA ILE A 154 20.86 -2.37 -3.99
C ILE A 154 20.91 -2.04 -5.47
N SER A 155 21.14 -3.04 -6.31
CA SER A 155 21.02 -2.89 -7.77
C SER A 155 19.56 -2.82 -8.17
N LEU A 156 19.23 -1.85 -9.01
CA LEU A 156 17.91 -1.74 -9.65
C LEU A 156 17.83 -2.53 -10.96
N GLU A 157 18.90 -3.24 -11.32
CA GLU A 157 18.95 -4.02 -12.54
C GLU A 157 18.09 -5.29 -12.41
N THR A 158 17.14 -5.43 -13.32
CA THR A 158 16.26 -6.60 -13.43
C THR A 158 16.70 -7.52 -14.55
N HIS A 159 16.16 -8.74 -14.60
CA HIS A 159 16.38 -9.64 -15.73
C HIS A 159 15.99 -8.99 -17.08
N GLN A 160 14.87 -8.27 -17.10
CA GLN A 160 14.40 -7.55 -18.29
C GLN A 160 15.37 -6.46 -18.73
N THR A 161 15.90 -5.66 -17.80
CA THR A 161 16.87 -4.60 -18.12
C THR A 161 18.19 -5.19 -18.62
N LYS A 162 18.63 -6.34 -18.09
CA LYS A 162 19.81 -7.07 -18.58
C LYS A 162 19.60 -7.55 -20.03
N LEU A 163 18.45 -8.17 -20.30
CA LEU A 163 18.11 -8.61 -21.65
C LEU A 163 18.03 -7.42 -22.61
N TRP A 164 17.35 -6.34 -22.18
CA TRP A 164 17.27 -5.12 -23.00
C TRP A 164 18.65 -4.57 -23.35
N LYS A 165 19.55 -4.41 -22.39
CA LYS A 165 20.92 -3.95 -22.64
C LYS A 165 21.64 -4.86 -23.63
N ARG A 166 21.57 -6.18 -23.40
CA ARG A 166 22.23 -7.18 -24.23
C ARG A 166 21.77 -7.16 -25.70
N TYR A 167 20.49 -7.01 -25.94
CA TYR A 167 19.93 -7.08 -27.28
C TYR A 167 19.82 -5.73 -27.97
N SER A 168 19.65 -4.63 -27.25
CA SER A 168 19.63 -3.29 -27.84
C SER A 168 20.98 -2.91 -28.48
N GLU A 169 22.10 -3.38 -27.94
CA GLU A 169 23.42 -3.15 -28.52
C GLU A 169 23.58 -3.82 -29.90
N LYS A 170 22.93 -4.98 -30.10
CA LYS A 170 22.98 -5.72 -31.36
C LYS A 170 22.31 -4.98 -32.53
N TYR A 171 21.38 -4.07 -32.26
CA TYR A 171 20.58 -3.34 -33.24
C TYR A 171 20.87 -1.83 -33.27
N LYS A 172 21.89 -1.38 -32.54
CA LYS A 172 22.43 -0.01 -32.72
C LYS A 172 23.34 -0.02 -33.94
N ASN A 173 22.76 0.22 -35.11
CA ASN A 173 23.47 0.63 -36.31
C ASN A 173 23.40 2.14 -36.44
#